data_77b229db501179bf5fee724267a33960
#
_entry.id   77b229db501179bf5fee724267a33960
#
_cell.length_a   1.000
_cell.length_b   1.000
_cell.length_c   1.000
_cell.angle_alpha   90.00
_cell.angle_beta   90.00
_cell.angle_gamma   90.00
#
_symmetry.space_group_name_H-M   'P 1'
#
loop_
_entity.id
_entity.type
_entity.pdbx_description
1 polymer ?
#
loop_
_entity_poly.entity_id
_entity_poly.type
_entity_poly.pdbx_seq_one_letter_code
_entity_poly.pdbx_strand_id
1 'polypeptide(L)'
;MSRTLSHTTARLGLAAGLLLAAIGVRAATRVAAAPQAVTLDGILHADNDDTLAFTPDGDTVFFDRSEGKRKTIMVAQRRHGHWMPPQVAAFSGTWFDQDPLVAPDGSYLLFNSDRPVRPGGQPLVQDYFVGGRAPGSNIWRVNREGRGWGKPVWLGPVINNDVFVDFASVAADGTLYFIRFDAKARVMHTWRARYRDGAYLPPQRAGLGDPDVSTHDPAVAPDESFIVFDYGKVKGGLGRLCIAFREGAHWGWPIDLGDAVNRDLPWGAHLAPDGRSVYVTGNAGIGRLSLAPWLRPPAAAPAR
;
A
#
# COMPACT_ATOMS: atom_id res chain seq x y z
N MET A 1 -84.32 -33.40 -31.51
CA MET A 1 -83.43 -33.25 -32.66
C MET A 1 -83.07 -31.74 -32.74
N SER A 2 -81.96 -31.39 -32.24
CA SER A 2 -81.43 -29.99 -32.32
C SER A 2 -79.96 -30.05 -32.48
N ARG A 3 -79.44 -29.52 -33.60
CA ARG A 3 -78.02 -29.45 -33.93
C ARG A 3 -77.46 -28.12 -33.38
N THR A 4 -76.48 -28.23 -32.50
CA THR A 4 -75.74 -27.06 -32.04
C THR A 4 -74.50 -26.90 -32.94
N LEU A 5 -74.39 -25.70 -33.53
CA LEU A 5 -73.23 -25.24 -34.29
C LEU A 5 -72.17 -24.69 -33.34
N SER A 6 -70.97 -25.23 -33.43
CA SER A 6 -69.82 -24.78 -32.71
C SER A 6 -69.03 -23.74 -33.54
N HIS A 7 -68.92 -22.48 -33.03
CA HIS A 7 -68.06 -21.48 -33.61
C HIS A 7 -66.69 -21.56 -33.03
N THR A 8 -65.69 -21.95 -33.85
CA THR A 8 -64.26 -21.91 -33.51
C THR A 8 -63.69 -20.53 -33.85
N THR A 9 -63.40 -19.73 -32.85
CA THR A 9 -62.65 -18.48 -33.01
C THR A 9 -61.15 -18.73 -32.91
N ALA A 10 -60.47 -18.57 -34.03
CA ALA A 10 -59.01 -18.60 -34.07
C ALA A 10 -58.43 -17.31 -33.48
N ARG A 11 -57.68 -17.42 -32.37
CA ARG A 11 -56.87 -16.31 -31.85
C ARG A 11 -55.46 -16.38 -32.45
N LEU A 12 -55.11 -15.42 -33.30
CA LEU A 12 -53.74 -15.16 -33.70
C LEU A 12 -52.98 -14.58 -32.49
N GLY A 13 -52.09 -15.34 -31.95
CA GLY A 13 -51.11 -14.87 -30.97
C GLY A 13 -49.93 -14.25 -31.68
N LEU A 14 -49.75 -12.93 -31.59
CA LEU A 14 -48.52 -12.23 -31.95
C LEU A 14 -47.48 -12.53 -30.88
N ALA A 15 -46.50 -13.38 -31.13
CA ALA A 15 -45.35 -13.56 -30.30
C ALA A 15 -44.31 -12.46 -30.64
N ALA A 16 -44.30 -11.39 -29.83
CA ALA A 16 -43.23 -10.40 -29.88
C ALA A 16 -41.98 -11.00 -29.21
N GLY A 17 -41.04 -11.48 -30.01
CA GLY A 17 -39.75 -11.92 -29.54
C GLY A 17 -38.88 -10.72 -29.12
N LEU A 18 -38.71 -10.50 -27.81
CA LEU A 18 -37.69 -9.61 -27.28
C LEU A 18 -36.33 -10.25 -27.51
N LEU A 19 -35.58 -9.79 -28.52
CA LEU A 19 -34.15 -10.04 -28.60
C LEU A 19 -33.46 -9.20 -27.52
N LEU A 20 -33.14 -9.81 -26.39
CA LEU A 20 -32.18 -9.27 -25.44
C LEU A 20 -30.78 -9.36 -26.07
N ALA A 21 -30.35 -8.25 -26.69
CA ALA A 21 -28.94 -8.12 -27.07
C ALA A 21 -28.12 -8.03 -25.77
N ALA A 22 -27.47 -9.12 -25.40
CA ALA A 22 -26.46 -9.12 -24.35
C ALA A 22 -25.30 -8.23 -24.81
N ILE A 23 -25.29 -6.97 -24.33
CA ILE A 23 -24.13 -6.07 -24.48
C ILE A 23 -23.04 -6.65 -23.60
N GLY A 24 -22.24 -7.54 -24.16
CA GLY A 24 -20.98 -8.01 -23.55
C GLY A 24 -20.02 -6.83 -23.51
N VAL A 25 -20.01 -6.09 -22.41
CA VAL A 25 -18.90 -5.20 -22.07
C VAL A 25 -17.68 -6.09 -21.90
N ARG A 26 -16.87 -6.23 -22.95
CA ARG A 26 -15.51 -6.76 -22.82
C ARG A 26 -14.77 -5.74 -21.95
N ALA A 27 -14.61 -6.05 -20.66
CA ALA A 27 -13.61 -5.38 -19.85
C ALA A 27 -12.28 -5.51 -20.61
N ALA A 28 -11.75 -4.39 -21.09
CA ALA A 28 -10.43 -4.37 -21.68
C ALA A 28 -9.49 -4.95 -20.62
N THR A 29 -8.86 -6.07 -20.91
CA THR A 29 -7.90 -6.71 -20.02
C THR A 29 -6.77 -5.70 -19.84
N ARG A 30 -6.67 -5.10 -18.65
CA ARG A 30 -5.59 -4.18 -18.30
C ARG A 30 -4.34 -5.02 -18.19
N VAL A 31 -3.49 -5.00 -19.21
CA VAL A 31 -2.24 -5.74 -19.23
C VAL A 31 -1.19 -4.86 -18.56
N ALA A 32 -0.84 -5.21 -17.33
CA ALA A 32 0.32 -4.65 -16.65
C ALA A 32 1.59 -5.35 -17.09
N ALA A 33 2.66 -4.59 -17.22
CA ALA A 33 4.01 -5.16 -17.29
C ALA A 33 4.49 -5.51 -15.87
N ALA A 34 5.40 -6.47 -15.77
CA ALA A 34 6.11 -6.76 -14.54
C ALA A 34 6.86 -5.50 -14.02
N PRO A 35 7.09 -5.38 -12.70
CA PRO A 35 7.93 -4.33 -12.16
C PRO A 35 9.30 -4.31 -12.82
N GLN A 36 9.81 -3.11 -13.11
CA GLN A 36 11.14 -2.93 -13.67
C GLN A 36 12.16 -2.81 -12.55
N ALA A 37 13.24 -3.58 -12.59
CA ALA A 37 14.29 -3.53 -11.58
C ALA A 37 14.85 -2.12 -11.39
N VAL A 38 15.09 -1.74 -10.14
CA VAL A 38 15.67 -0.46 -9.72
C VAL A 38 17.05 -0.70 -9.11
N THR A 39 18.07 -0.04 -9.63
CA THR A 39 19.46 -0.21 -9.16
C THR A 39 20.06 1.03 -8.52
N LEU A 40 19.53 2.22 -8.82
CA LEU A 40 20.05 3.53 -8.36
C LEU A 40 21.57 3.62 -8.51
N ASP A 41 22.07 3.49 -9.73
CA ASP A 41 23.52 3.47 -10.05
C ASP A 41 24.30 2.36 -9.32
N GLY A 42 23.64 1.28 -8.90
CA GLY A 42 24.28 0.14 -8.23
C GLY A 42 24.47 0.30 -6.73
N ILE A 43 23.84 1.30 -6.09
CA ILE A 43 23.94 1.46 -4.62
C ILE A 43 23.00 0.55 -3.84
N LEU A 44 22.03 -0.09 -4.50
CA LEU A 44 21.10 -1.04 -3.89
C LEU A 44 21.64 -2.46 -3.94
N HIS A 45 21.39 -3.22 -2.89
CA HIS A 45 21.71 -4.64 -2.75
C HIS A 45 20.43 -5.45 -2.78
N ALA A 46 20.18 -6.16 -3.88
CA ALA A 46 18.91 -6.84 -4.15
C ALA A 46 18.45 -7.82 -3.06
N ASP A 47 19.41 -8.45 -2.36
CA ASP A 47 19.11 -9.44 -1.32
C ASP A 47 18.89 -8.84 0.07
N ASN A 48 19.20 -7.54 0.27
CA ASN A 48 19.25 -6.95 1.60
C ASN A 48 18.51 -5.63 1.73
N ASP A 49 18.20 -4.95 0.62
CA ASP A 49 17.56 -3.65 0.63
C ASP A 49 16.07 -3.77 0.27
N ASP A 50 15.25 -3.11 1.08
CA ASP A 50 13.80 -3.05 0.93
C ASP A 50 13.33 -1.59 0.90
N THR A 51 12.08 -1.38 0.52
CA THR A 51 11.29 -0.15 0.71
C THR A 51 12.00 1.16 0.35
N LEU A 52 11.74 1.69 -0.84
CA LEU A 52 12.29 2.99 -1.28
C LEU A 52 11.35 4.14 -0.95
N ALA A 53 11.84 5.13 -0.22
CA ALA A 53 11.14 6.39 0.06
C ALA A 53 11.94 7.59 -0.46
N PHE A 54 11.45 8.24 -1.50
CA PHE A 54 12.08 9.42 -2.09
C PHE A 54 11.55 10.70 -1.47
N THR A 55 12.40 11.72 -1.36
CA THR A 55 11.93 13.10 -1.21
C THR A 55 11.17 13.54 -2.46
N PRO A 56 10.23 14.51 -2.35
CA PRO A 56 9.41 14.95 -3.50
C PRO A 56 10.21 15.46 -4.70
N ASP A 57 11.39 16.02 -4.47
CA ASP A 57 12.33 16.44 -5.53
C ASP A 57 13.06 15.26 -6.20
N GLY A 58 12.98 14.06 -5.62
CA GLY A 58 13.63 12.85 -6.10
C GLY A 58 15.16 12.83 -5.92
N ASP A 59 15.74 13.76 -5.16
CA ASP A 59 17.19 13.88 -5.00
C ASP A 59 17.74 13.24 -3.72
N THR A 60 16.86 12.78 -2.83
CA THR A 60 17.21 11.98 -1.65
C THR A 60 16.33 10.74 -1.62
N VAL A 61 16.92 9.59 -1.34
CA VAL A 61 16.22 8.33 -1.13
C VAL A 61 16.60 7.73 0.21
N PHE A 62 15.59 7.22 0.91
CA PHE A 62 15.74 6.38 2.09
C PHE A 62 15.33 4.97 1.72
N PHE A 63 15.98 3.99 2.32
CA PHE A 63 15.64 2.57 2.20
C PHE A 63 16.16 1.83 3.40
N ASP A 64 15.57 0.72 3.73
CA ASP A 64 16.09 -0.12 4.80
C ASP A 64 17.01 -1.20 4.24
N ARG A 65 18.07 -1.47 5.01
CA ARG A 65 19.07 -2.48 4.72
C ARG A 65 19.15 -3.50 5.85
N SER A 66 19.04 -4.76 5.47
CA SER A 66 19.14 -5.90 6.38
C SER A 66 20.57 -6.40 6.46
N GLU A 67 21.12 -6.51 7.68
CA GLU A 67 22.44 -7.11 7.93
C GLU A 67 22.32 -8.11 9.10
N GLY A 68 22.20 -9.38 8.77
CA GLY A 68 21.94 -10.43 9.73
C GLY A 68 20.57 -10.23 10.45
N LYS A 69 20.60 -9.93 11.76
CA LYS A 69 19.39 -9.67 12.55
C LYS A 69 19.07 -8.18 12.72
N ARG A 70 19.83 -7.31 12.07
CA ARG A 70 19.65 -5.85 12.15
C ARG A 70 18.98 -5.35 10.88
N LYS A 71 18.11 -4.38 11.03
CA LYS A 71 17.57 -3.60 9.92
C LYS A 71 17.82 -2.13 10.20
N THR A 72 18.33 -1.41 9.22
CA THR A 72 18.83 -0.04 9.38
C THR A 72 18.37 0.81 8.22
N ILE A 73 17.88 2.02 8.48
CA ILE A 73 17.52 2.95 7.43
C ILE A 73 18.79 3.61 6.88
N MET A 74 18.99 3.42 5.59
CA MET A 74 20.04 4.05 4.80
C MET A 74 19.48 5.31 4.13
N VAL A 75 20.39 6.25 3.81
CA VAL A 75 20.08 7.44 3.03
C VAL A 75 21.14 7.64 1.95
N ALA A 76 20.69 7.92 0.73
CA ALA A 76 21.55 8.34 -0.37
C ALA A 76 21.05 9.63 -1.00
N GLN A 77 21.97 10.44 -1.50
CA GLN A 77 21.68 11.69 -2.20
C GLN A 77 22.14 11.60 -3.64
N ARG A 78 21.37 12.20 -4.54
CA ARG A 78 21.75 12.35 -5.93
C ARG A 78 22.48 13.68 -6.12
N ARG A 79 23.68 13.64 -6.72
CA ARG A 79 24.48 14.83 -7.04
C ARG A 79 24.95 14.74 -8.48
N HIS A 80 24.78 15.81 -9.23
CA HIS A 80 25.15 15.86 -10.66
C HIS A 80 24.59 14.69 -11.48
N GLY A 81 23.36 14.23 -11.13
CA GLY A 81 22.69 13.14 -11.82
C GLY A 81 23.04 11.73 -11.32
N HIS A 82 24.01 11.56 -10.42
CA HIS A 82 24.48 10.29 -9.90
C HIS A 82 24.16 10.10 -8.41
N TRP A 83 23.82 8.88 -8.03
CA TRP A 83 23.61 8.52 -6.62
C TRP A 83 24.96 8.39 -5.90
N MET A 84 25.07 9.09 -4.79
CA MET A 84 26.24 8.98 -3.91
C MET A 84 26.14 7.70 -3.07
N PRO A 85 27.27 7.13 -2.59
CA PRO A 85 27.26 5.98 -1.69
C PRO A 85 26.31 6.20 -0.50
N PRO A 86 25.47 5.21 -0.16
CA PRO A 86 24.51 5.34 0.93
C PRO A 86 25.22 5.38 2.28
N GLN A 87 24.63 6.11 3.21
CA GLN A 87 25.06 6.21 4.60
C GLN A 87 23.90 5.81 5.51
N VAL A 88 24.20 5.40 6.74
CA VAL A 88 23.18 5.20 7.76
C VAL A 88 22.51 6.54 8.05
N ALA A 89 21.18 6.60 8.01
CA ALA A 89 20.43 7.80 8.35
C ALA A 89 20.72 8.21 9.80
N ALA A 90 20.88 9.52 10.06
CA ALA A 90 21.32 10.05 11.35
C ALA A 90 20.42 9.64 12.54
N PHE A 91 19.18 9.26 12.27
CA PHE A 91 18.21 8.81 13.27
C PHE A 91 18.10 7.28 13.41
N SER A 92 18.91 6.53 12.66
CA SER A 92 18.85 5.05 12.61
C SER A 92 20.17 4.40 13.03
N GLY A 93 20.23 3.06 13.00
CA GLY A 93 21.43 2.26 13.24
C GLY A 93 21.59 1.71 14.66
N THR A 94 20.74 2.10 15.62
CA THR A 94 20.77 1.57 16.99
C THR A 94 19.70 0.50 17.20
N TRP A 95 18.53 0.69 16.60
CA TRP A 95 17.33 -0.12 16.77
C TRP A 95 17.03 -0.90 15.49
N PHE A 96 15.99 -1.74 15.51
CA PHE A 96 15.45 -2.36 14.31
C PHE A 96 14.55 -1.35 13.61
N ASP A 97 15.11 -0.61 12.66
CA ASP A 97 14.45 0.48 11.96
C ASP A 97 14.14 0.06 10.51
N GLN A 98 12.89 0.26 10.06
CA GLN A 98 12.42 -0.18 8.74
C GLN A 98 11.31 0.71 8.19
N ASP A 99 10.92 0.45 6.95
CA ASP A 99 9.78 1.03 6.23
C ASP A 99 9.75 2.56 6.27
N PRO A 100 10.83 3.23 5.81
CA PRO A 100 10.83 4.68 5.73
C PRO A 100 9.79 5.18 4.73
N LEU A 101 9.09 6.26 5.08
CA LEU A 101 8.15 6.96 4.21
C LEU A 101 8.34 8.45 4.33
N VAL A 102 8.62 9.14 3.24
CA VAL A 102 8.66 10.61 3.19
C VAL A 102 7.25 11.15 2.94
N ALA A 103 6.83 12.14 3.72
CA ALA A 103 5.56 12.82 3.51
C ALA A 103 5.50 13.47 2.11
N PRO A 104 4.30 13.59 1.49
CA PRO A 104 4.17 14.16 0.14
C PRO A 104 4.73 15.56 -0.04
N ASP A 105 4.77 16.36 1.03
CA ASP A 105 5.36 17.72 1.06
C ASP A 105 6.85 17.74 1.45
N GLY A 106 7.43 16.59 1.81
CA GLY A 106 8.82 16.46 2.23
C GLY A 106 9.13 17.02 3.62
N SER A 107 8.12 17.46 4.38
CA SER A 107 8.31 18.13 5.68
C SER A 107 8.68 17.18 6.81
N TYR A 108 8.40 15.89 6.67
CA TYR A 108 8.77 14.84 7.63
C TYR A 108 8.93 13.48 6.96
N LEU A 109 9.50 12.56 7.71
CA LEU A 109 9.61 11.14 7.38
C LEU A 109 8.98 10.34 8.50
N LEU A 110 8.23 9.30 8.16
CA LEU A 110 7.77 8.25 9.05
C LEU A 110 8.63 7.01 8.87
N PHE A 111 8.76 6.22 9.90
CA PHE A 111 9.43 4.93 9.84
C PHE A 111 8.98 4.03 10.99
N ASN A 112 9.21 2.77 10.88
CA ASN A 112 8.92 1.77 11.88
C ASN A 112 10.17 1.45 12.70
N SER A 113 10.00 1.25 14.03
CA SER A 113 11.11 0.93 14.91
C SER A 113 10.66 0.18 16.17
N ASP A 114 11.52 -0.73 16.63
CA ASP A 114 11.37 -1.42 17.92
C ASP A 114 11.92 -0.60 19.11
N ARG A 115 12.39 0.63 18.85
CA ARG A 115 12.97 1.48 19.91
C ARG A 115 12.03 1.71 21.09
N PRO A 116 12.57 1.81 22.30
CA PRO A 116 11.76 2.09 23.47
C PRO A 116 10.99 3.40 23.35
N VAL A 117 9.71 3.39 23.73
CA VAL A 117 8.85 4.60 23.73
C VAL A 117 9.26 5.61 24.81
N ARG A 118 10.11 5.19 25.76
CA ARG A 118 10.68 6.06 26.81
C ARG A 118 12.19 5.89 26.86
N PRO A 119 12.95 6.95 27.10
CA PRO A 119 14.40 6.87 27.28
C PRO A 119 14.78 5.82 28.35
N GLY A 120 15.77 4.97 28.08
CA GLY A 120 16.21 3.92 28.99
C GLY A 120 15.28 2.70 29.09
N GLY A 121 14.17 2.66 28.36
CA GLY A 121 13.28 1.51 28.30
C GLY A 121 13.87 0.32 27.53
N GLN A 122 13.11 -0.79 27.51
CA GLN A 122 13.47 -1.96 26.70
C GLN A 122 12.93 -1.81 25.28
N PRO A 123 13.58 -2.42 24.27
CA PRO A 123 13.04 -2.47 22.91
C PRO A 123 11.69 -3.16 22.89
N LEU A 124 10.84 -2.76 21.95
CA LEU A 124 9.56 -3.41 21.71
C LEU A 124 9.78 -4.83 21.18
N VAL A 125 9.02 -5.77 21.72
CA VAL A 125 9.06 -7.18 21.32
C VAL A 125 7.65 -7.69 21.12
N GLN A 126 7.45 -8.43 20.04
CA GLN A 126 6.21 -9.16 19.78
C GLN A 126 6.48 -10.67 19.71
N ASP A 127 5.49 -11.50 20.01
CA ASP A 127 5.58 -12.96 20.02
C ASP A 127 4.39 -13.65 19.32
N TYR A 128 3.50 -12.88 18.75
CA TYR A 128 2.24 -13.38 18.19
C TYR A 128 2.18 -13.37 16.66
N PHE A 129 2.93 -12.50 15.99
CA PHE A 129 2.83 -12.36 14.53
C PHE A 129 3.61 -13.45 13.77
N VAL A 130 4.86 -13.64 14.08
CA VAL A 130 5.75 -14.60 13.37
C VAL A 130 5.88 -15.96 14.05
N GLY A 131 5.09 -16.21 15.09
CA GLY A 131 5.14 -17.49 15.82
C GLY A 131 6.37 -17.67 16.70
N GLY A 132 6.94 -16.58 17.18
CA GLY A 132 8.09 -16.54 18.08
C GLY A 132 8.48 -15.11 18.41
N ARG A 133 9.43 -14.97 19.34
CA ARG A 133 9.91 -13.65 19.76
C ARG A 133 10.66 -12.95 18.65
N ALA A 134 10.16 -11.77 18.25
CA ALA A 134 10.73 -10.93 17.21
C ALA A 134 10.66 -9.44 17.61
N PRO A 135 11.39 -8.55 16.93
CA PRO A 135 11.22 -7.11 17.14
C PRO A 135 9.76 -6.70 17.03
N GLY A 136 9.33 -5.84 17.96
CA GLY A 136 8.07 -5.13 17.82
C GLY A 136 8.23 -3.98 16.83
N SER A 137 7.15 -3.25 16.62
CA SER A 137 7.14 -2.13 15.67
C SER A 137 6.18 -1.05 16.14
N ASN A 138 6.66 0.18 16.16
CA ASN A 138 5.84 1.37 16.31
C ASN A 138 6.25 2.41 15.29
N ILE A 139 5.31 3.28 14.93
CA ILE A 139 5.55 4.36 13.96
C ILE A 139 6.16 5.55 14.66
N TRP A 140 7.28 6.01 14.13
CA TRP A 140 8.03 7.19 14.56
C TRP A 140 8.08 8.22 13.46
N ARG A 141 8.20 9.49 13.83
CA ARG A 141 8.30 10.62 12.92
C ARG A 141 9.62 11.35 13.13
N VAL A 142 10.26 11.74 12.04
CA VAL A 142 11.39 12.67 12.02
C VAL A 142 11.02 13.87 11.18
N ASN A 143 11.09 15.06 11.74
CA ASN A 143 10.81 16.28 11.01
C ASN A 143 12.02 16.72 10.19
N ARG A 144 11.77 17.38 9.06
CA ARG A 144 12.80 18.08 8.31
C ARG A 144 13.29 19.29 9.10
N GLU A 145 14.60 19.39 9.28
CA GLU A 145 15.25 20.53 9.96
C GLU A 145 16.31 21.11 9.03
N GLY A 146 15.96 22.18 8.31
CA GLY A 146 16.81 22.76 7.29
C GLY A 146 17.16 21.75 6.19
N ARG A 147 18.46 21.44 6.05
CA ARG A 147 18.94 20.41 5.10
C ARG A 147 19.04 19.01 5.72
N GLY A 148 18.79 18.88 7.01
CA GLY A 148 18.90 17.63 7.76
C GLY A 148 17.55 17.11 8.24
N TRP A 149 17.63 16.16 9.17
CA TRP A 149 16.50 15.50 9.81
C TRP A 149 16.68 15.56 11.33
N GLY A 150 15.62 15.86 12.04
CA GLY A 150 15.61 16.02 13.48
C GLY A 150 15.67 14.71 14.25
N LYS A 151 15.29 14.77 15.52
CA LYS A 151 15.22 13.58 16.38
C LYS A 151 13.90 12.82 16.15
N PRO A 152 13.92 11.48 16.26
CA PRO A 152 12.69 10.69 16.23
C PRO A 152 11.71 11.06 17.35
N VAL A 153 10.45 11.21 16.96
CA VAL A 153 9.31 11.47 17.84
C VAL A 153 8.30 10.33 17.70
N TRP A 154 7.94 9.71 18.81
CA TRP A 154 6.92 8.68 18.86
C TRP A 154 5.53 9.26 18.54
N LEU A 155 4.75 8.62 17.66
CA LEU A 155 3.42 9.13 17.28
C LEU A 155 2.35 9.00 18.37
N GLY A 156 2.71 8.53 19.55
CA GLY A 156 1.81 8.45 20.68
C GLY A 156 0.83 7.27 20.66
N PRO A 157 0.07 7.08 21.76
CA PRO A 157 -0.72 5.87 21.96
C PRO A 157 -2.01 5.82 21.12
N VAL A 158 -2.43 6.91 20.50
CA VAL A 158 -3.59 6.90 19.59
C VAL A 158 -3.29 6.07 18.34
N ILE A 159 -2.07 6.19 17.82
CA ILE A 159 -1.60 5.42 16.68
C ILE A 159 -0.96 4.11 17.15
N ASN A 160 0.03 4.21 18.01
CA ASN A 160 0.83 3.10 18.52
C ASN A 160 0.19 2.50 19.80
N ASN A 161 -0.93 1.81 19.62
CA ASN A 161 -1.69 1.24 20.75
C ASN A 161 -1.30 -0.20 21.11
N ASP A 162 -0.33 -0.78 20.39
CA ASP A 162 0.19 -2.13 20.56
C ASP A 162 1.71 -2.14 20.32
N VAL A 163 2.35 -3.24 20.65
CA VAL A 163 3.79 -3.49 20.37
C VAL A 163 4.07 -3.75 18.90
N PHE A 164 3.05 -3.97 18.08
CA PHE A 164 3.16 -4.14 16.64
C PHE A 164 2.12 -3.27 15.90
N VAL A 165 2.55 -2.09 15.51
CA VAL A 165 1.85 -1.17 14.61
C VAL A 165 2.85 -0.79 13.53
N ASP A 166 2.53 -1.08 12.28
CA ASP A 166 3.55 -1.15 11.23
C ASP A 166 3.09 -0.48 9.94
N PHE A 167 4.02 -0.31 9.02
CA PHE A 167 3.89 0.13 7.64
C PHE A 167 2.99 1.35 7.44
N ALA A 168 3.57 2.53 7.52
CA ALA A 168 2.85 3.80 7.39
C ALA A 168 2.76 4.27 5.94
N SER A 169 1.62 4.88 5.58
CA SER A 169 1.45 5.69 4.38
C SER A 169 0.63 6.93 4.72
N VAL A 170 0.88 8.06 4.07
CA VAL A 170 0.25 9.33 4.45
C VAL A 170 -0.25 10.10 3.24
N ALA A 171 -1.48 10.61 3.33
CA ALA A 171 -2.08 11.51 2.35
C ALA A 171 -1.60 12.97 2.55
N ALA A 172 -1.83 13.84 1.57
CA ALA A 172 -1.37 15.24 1.61
C ALA A 172 -1.99 16.05 2.74
N ASP A 173 -3.18 15.68 3.22
CA ASP A 173 -3.84 16.30 4.37
C ASP A 173 -3.33 15.79 5.74
N GLY A 174 -2.33 14.91 5.74
CA GLY A 174 -1.77 14.27 6.93
C GLY A 174 -2.54 13.04 7.40
N THR A 175 -3.61 12.63 6.72
CA THR A 175 -4.32 11.39 7.03
C THR A 175 -3.38 10.19 6.90
N LEU A 176 -3.23 9.45 8.00
CA LEU A 176 -2.32 8.32 8.11
C LEU A 176 -3.06 7.01 7.84
N TYR A 177 -2.45 6.16 7.01
CA TYR A 177 -2.79 4.77 6.81
C TYR A 177 -1.68 3.89 7.37
N PHE A 178 -2.03 2.82 8.08
CA PHE A 178 -1.06 1.94 8.71
C PHE A 178 -1.69 0.59 9.02
N ILE A 179 -0.89 -0.41 9.35
CA ILE A 179 -1.39 -1.74 9.65
C ILE A 179 -1.37 -2.04 11.16
N ARG A 180 -2.36 -2.84 11.57
CA ARG A 180 -2.42 -3.48 12.89
C ARG A 180 -2.80 -4.95 12.71
N PHE A 181 -2.22 -5.78 13.55
CA PHE A 181 -2.53 -7.21 13.58
C PHE A 181 -3.64 -7.49 14.60
N ASP A 182 -4.71 -8.15 14.13
CA ASP A 182 -5.72 -8.72 15.01
C ASP A 182 -5.27 -10.14 15.42
N ALA A 183 -4.71 -10.27 16.60
CA ALA A 183 -4.17 -11.54 17.10
C ALA A 183 -5.25 -12.62 17.26
N LYS A 184 -6.50 -12.23 17.53
CA LYS A 184 -7.63 -13.18 17.69
C LYS A 184 -8.09 -13.72 16.34
N ALA A 185 -8.30 -12.86 15.36
CA ALA A 185 -8.71 -13.23 14.02
C ALA A 185 -7.53 -13.72 13.17
N ARG A 186 -6.28 -13.41 13.57
CA ARG A 186 -5.03 -13.64 12.83
C ARG A 186 -5.05 -13.02 11.44
N VAL A 187 -5.52 -11.79 11.37
CA VAL A 187 -5.60 -10.96 10.15
C VAL A 187 -4.94 -9.62 10.41
N MET A 188 -4.28 -9.10 9.39
CA MET A 188 -3.84 -7.71 9.38
C MET A 188 -4.90 -6.84 8.75
N HIS A 189 -5.07 -5.65 9.30
CA HIS A 189 -5.96 -4.66 8.73
C HIS A 189 -5.24 -3.34 8.53
N THR A 190 -5.52 -2.72 7.40
CA THR A 190 -5.20 -1.32 7.19
C THR A 190 -6.17 -0.44 7.96
N TRP A 191 -5.60 0.46 8.77
CA TRP A 191 -6.30 1.46 9.56
C TRP A 191 -6.06 2.84 8.97
N ARG A 192 -7.01 3.76 9.21
CA ARG A 192 -6.96 5.15 8.78
C ARG A 192 -7.15 6.08 9.97
N ALA A 193 -6.25 7.01 10.19
CA ALA A 193 -6.34 8.05 11.21
C ALA A 193 -6.28 9.43 10.56
N ARG A 194 -7.34 10.22 10.68
CA ARG A 194 -7.34 11.62 10.20
C ARG A 194 -6.45 12.47 11.08
N TYR A 195 -5.73 13.41 10.46
CA TYR A 195 -4.98 14.42 11.18
C TYR A 195 -5.78 15.73 11.20
N ARG A 196 -6.02 16.26 12.38
CA ARG A 196 -6.75 17.52 12.55
C ARG A 196 -6.21 18.27 13.77
N ASP A 197 -6.07 19.58 13.65
CA ASP A 197 -5.70 20.49 14.75
C ASP A 197 -4.43 20.03 15.50
N GLY A 198 -3.43 19.52 14.76
CA GLY A 198 -2.16 19.08 15.32
C GLY A 198 -2.16 17.68 15.94
N ALA A 199 -3.25 16.91 15.82
CA ALA A 199 -3.37 15.57 16.42
C ALA A 199 -4.05 14.55 15.50
N TYR A 200 -3.74 13.28 15.72
CA TYR A 200 -4.48 12.19 15.10
C TYR A 200 -5.78 11.90 15.83
N LEU A 201 -6.88 11.82 15.09
CA LEU A 201 -8.15 11.32 15.60
C LEU A 201 -8.08 9.79 15.79
N PRO A 202 -8.96 9.20 16.64
CA PRO A 202 -9.02 7.75 16.82
C PRO A 202 -9.10 7.01 15.48
N PRO A 203 -8.20 6.03 15.23
CA PRO A 203 -8.17 5.31 14.00
C PRO A 203 -9.41 4.46 13.77
N GLN A 204 -9.78 4.31 12.49
CA GLN A 204 -10.83 3.41 12.04
C GLN A 204 -10.28 2.44 11.00
N ARG A 205 -10.87 1.26 10.83
CA ARG A 205 -10.53 0.38 9.71
C ARG A 205 -10.73 1.12 8.39
N ALA A 206 -9.79 0.98 7.47
CA ALA A 206 -9.87 1.66 6.16
C ALA A 206 -11.01 1.12 5.28
N GLY A 207 -11.49 -0.10 5.53
CA GLY A 207 -12.58 -0.72 4.77
C GLY A 207 -12.15 -1.17 3.38
N LEU A 208 -10.98 -1.78 3.27
CA LEU A 208 -10.43 -2.33 2.03
C LEU A 208 -10.84 -3.80 1.87
N GLY A 209 -11.73 -4.10 0.93
CA GLY A 209 -12.15 -5.45 0.59
C GLY A 209 -12.92 -6.19 1.71
N ASP A 210 -12.75 -7.52 1.74
CA ASP A 210 -13.40 -8.41 2.69
C ASP A 210 -12.76 -8.24 4.09
N PRO A 211 -13.55 -8.02 5.17
CA PRO A 211 -13.03 -7.85 6.52
C PRO A 211 -12.33 -9.07 7.11
N ASP A 212 -12.52 -10.26 6.55
CA ASP A 212 -11.87 -11.50 6.97
C ASP A 212 -10.58 -11.80 6.21
N VAL A 213 -10.18 -10.90 5.31
CA VAL A 213 -8.96 -11.00 4.50
C VAL A 213 -7.96 -9.93 4.93
N SER A 214 -6.70 -10.32 5.05
CA SER A 214 -5.63 -9.38 5.42
C SER A 214 -5.44 -8.31 4.36
N THR A 215 -5.24 -7.07 4.84
CA THR A 215 -4.81 -5.92 4.05
C THR A 215 -3.60 -5.31 4.73
N HIS A 216 -2.47 -5.24 4.01
CA HIS A 216 -1.23 -4.68 4.56
C HIS A 216 -0.47 -3.86 3.52
N ASP A 217 0.60 -3.22 3.94
CA ASP A 217 1.53 -2.41 3.16
C ASP A 217 0.82 -1.35 2.27
N PRO A 218 0.00 -0.46 2.86
CA PRO A 218 -0.75 0.52 2.10
C PRO A 218 0.14 1.61 1.49
N ALA A 219 -0.06 1.93 0.21
CA ALA A 219 0.50 3.08 -0.48
C ALA A 219 -0.65 3.97 -1.00
N VAL A 220 -1.04 4.97 -0.20
CA VAL A 220 -2.15 5.87 -0.52
C VAL A 220 -1.70 7.01 -1.43
N ALA A 221 -2.51 7.36 -2.43
CA ALA A 221 -2.31 8.58 -3.22
C ALA A 221 -2.42 9.83 -2.33
N PRO A 222 -1.64 10.90 -2.59
CA PRO A 222 -1.70 12.12 -1.79
C PRO A 222 -3.11 12.74 -1.67
N ASP A 223 -3.94 12.60 -2.69
CA ASP A 223 -5.34 13.07 -2.72
C ASP A 223 -6.36 12.00 -2.28
N GLU A 224 -5.90 10.86 -1.78
CA GLU A 224 -6.72 9.69 -1.45
C GLU A 224 -7.57 9.16 -2.64
N SER A 225 -7.23 9.46 -3.90
CA SER A 225 -7.99 8.99 -5.07
C SER A 225 -7.86 7.48 -5.30
N PHE A 226 -6.73 6.89 -4.93
CA PHE A 226 -6.47 5.45 -4.95
C PHE A 226 -5.54 5.03 -3.82
N ILE A 227 -5.53 3.73 -3.57
CA ILE A 227 -4.59 3.08 -2.64
C ILE A 227 -4.13 1.75 -3.25
N VAL A 228 -2.83 1.51 -3.22
CA VAL A 228 -2.22 0.21 -3.55
C VAL A 228 -1.89 -0.50 -2.24
N PHE A 229 -2.13 -1.79 -2.16
CA PHE A 229 -1.93 -2.55 -0.92
C PHE A 229 -1.86 -4.05 -1.23
N ASP A 230 -1.29 -4.82 -0.32
CA ASP A 230 -1.34 -6.27 -0.38
C ASP A 230 -2.67 -6.77 0.18
N TYR A 231 -3.33 -7.66 -0.58
CA TYR A 231 -4.61 -8.26 -0.25
C TYR A 231 -4.51 -9.78 -0.25
N GLY A 232 -4.65 -10.38 0.92
CA GLY A 232 -4.52 -11.83 1.04
C GLY A 232 -4.59 -12.33 2.47
N LYS A 233 -4.51 -13.66 2.65
CA LYS A 233 -4.52 -14.31 3.97
C LYS A 233 -3.09 -14.39 4.51
N VAL A 234 -2.91 -14.04 5.79
CA VAL A 234 -1.61 -14.16 6.48
C VAL A 234 -1.13 -15.61 6.55
N LYS A 235 -2.04 -16.58 6.63
CA LYS A 235 -1.68 -18.01 6.72
C LYS A 235 -1.36 -18.58 5.35
N GLY A 236 -0.08 -18.74 5.06
CA GLY A 236 0.43 -19.49 3.90
C GLY A 236 0.74 -18.70 2.66
N GLY A 237 0.90 -17.38 2.73
CA GLY A 237 1.36 -16.60 1.60
C GLY A 237 1.28 -15.10 1.80
N LEU A 238 2.16 -14.41 1.12
CA LEU A 238 2.03 -12.99 0.85
C LEU A 238 0.73 -12.76 0.08
N GLY A 239 0.05 -11.66 0.34
CA GLY A 239 -1.13 -11.25 -0.42
C GLY A 239 -0.79 -10.99 -1.89
N ARG A 240 -1.80 -10.62 -2.65
CA ARG A 240 -1.60 -10.11 -4.02
C ARG A 240 -1.65 -8.60 -3.98
N LEU A 241 -0.75 -7.95 -4.69
CA LEU A 241 -0.76 -6.51 -4.85
C LEU A 241 -2.01 -6.09 -5.63
N CYS A 242 -2.82 -5.26 -4.99
CA CYS A 242 -4.09 -4.78 -5.49
C CYS A 242 -4.14 -3.25 -5.46
N ILE A 243 -5.06 -2.67 -6.22
CA ILE A 243 -5.40 -1.25 -6.17
C ILE A 243 -6.90 -1.11 -5.88
N ALA A 244 -7.26 -0.14 -5.04
CA ALA A 244 -8.64 0.29 -4.86
C ALA A 244 -8.77 1.79 -5.13
N PHE A 245 -9.90 2.21 -5.67
CA PHE A 245 -10.20 3.60 -5.97
C PHE A 245 -11.19 4.16 -4.96
N ARG A 246 -11.10 5.47 -4.70
CA ARG A 246 -12.06 6.14 -3.84
C ARG A 246 -13.42 6.26 -4.52
N GLU A 247 -14.47 5.81 -3.84
CA GLU A 247 -15.87 5.91 -4.25
C GLU A 247 -16.63 6.71 -3.18
N GLY A 248 -16.60 8.03 -3.28
CA GLY A 248 -17.15 8.91 -2.26
C GLY A 248 -16.46 8.75 -0.91
N ALA A 249 -17.19 8.30 0.12
CA ALA A 249 -16.65 8.10 1.47
C ALA A 249 -15.97 6.72 1.65
N HIS A 250 -16.07 5.81 0.69
CA HIS A 250 -15.61 4.43 0.77
C HIS A 250 -14.49 4.13 -0.23
N TRP A 251 -13.82 3.02 -0.04
CA TRP A 251 -12.94 2.42 -1.03
C TRP A 251 -13.75 1.42 -1.86
N GLY A 252 -13.56 1.43 -3.18
CA GLY A 252 -14.07 0.41 -4.07
C GLY A 252 -13.44 -0.96 -3.80
N TRP A 253 -13.97 -2.00 -4.45
CA TRP A 253 -13.45 -3.35 -4.29
C TRP A 253 -12.01 -3.46 -4.82
N PRO A 254 -11.12 -4.23 -4.15
CA PRO A 254 -9.75 -4.43 -4.61
C PRO A 254 -9.66 -4.99 -6.03
N ILE A 255 -8.89 -4.37 -6.87
CA ILE A 255 -8.57 -4.81 -8.22
C ILE A 255 -7.16 -5.39 -8.21
N ASP A 256 -7.05 -6.67 -8.50
CA ASP A 256 -5.77 -7.36 -8.62
C ASP A 256 -4.94 -6.77 -9.77
N LEU A 257 -3.67 -6.49 -9.53
CA LEU A 257 -2.77 -5.91 -10.54
C LEU A 257 -2.30 -6.92 -11.61
N GLY A 258 -2.70 -8.18 -11.46
CA GLY A 258 -2.49 -9.25 -12.45
C GLY A 258 -1.23 -10.09 -12.22
N ASP A 259 -1.17 -11.23 -12.91
CA ASP A 259 -0.13 -12.23 -12.69
C ASP A 259 1.28 -11.75 -13.10
N ALA A 260 1.39 -10.87 -14.08
CA ALA A 260 2.69 -10.30 -14.46
C ALA A 260 3.32 -9.47 -13.32
N VAL A 261 2.49 -8.80 -12.52
CA VAL A 261 2.91 -8.03 -11.34
C VAL A 261 3.17 -8.97 -10.17
N ASN A 262 2.23 -9.88 -9.91
CA ASN A 262 2.21 -10.69 -8.68
C ASN A 262 3.05 -11.98 -8.75
N ARG A 263 3.73 -12.26 -9.88
CA ARG A 263 4.54 -13.48 -10.07
C ARG A 263 5.71 -13.58 -9.11
N ASP A 264 6.34 -12.45 -8.80
CA ASP A 264 7.52 -12.37 -7.93
C ASP A 264 7.15 -12.11 -6.47
N LEU A 265 5.88 -12.27 -6.12
CA LEU A 265 5.34 -12.04 -4.78
C LEU A 265 5.76 -10.68 -4.21
N PRO A 266 5.43 -9.57 -4.89
CA PRO A 266 5.83 -8.25 -4.42
C PRO A 266 5.14 -7.87 -3.12
N TRP A 267 5.84 -7.12 -2.28
CA TRP A 267 5.32 -6.54 -1.04
C TRP A 267 5.87 -5.13 -0.83
N GLY A 268 5.41 -4.44 0.20
CA GLY A 268 5.99 -3.18 0.64
C GLY A 268 5.84 -2.07 -0.39
N ALA A 269 4.64 -1.86 -0.93
CA ALA A 269 4.42 -0.83 -1.94
C ALA A 269 4.65 0.59 -1.39
N HIS A 270 5.46 1.39 -2.07
CA HIS A 270 5.68 2.80 -1.80
C HIS A 270 5.43 3.65 -3.04
N LEU A 271 4.65 4.71 -2.90
CA LEU A 271 4.34 5.59 -4.02
C LEU A 271 5.60 6.35 -4.47
N ALA A 272 5.87 6.35 -5.77
CA ALA A 272 6.94 7.12 -6.35
C ALA A 272 6.59 8.62 -6.40
N PRO A 273 7.58 9.55 -6.45
CA PRO A 273 7.34 11.00 -6.51
C PRO A 273 6.46 11.44 -7.69
N ASP A 274 6.38 10.65 -8.76
CA ASP A 274 5.50 10.95 -9.90
C ASP A 274 4.01 10.74 -9.61
N GLY A 275 3.64 10.14 -8.46
CA GLY A 275 2.28 9.81 -8.08
C GLY A 275 1.58 8.80 -9.01
N ARG A 276 2.33 8.16 -9.92
CA ARG A 276 1.82 7.28 -10.98
C ARG A 276 2.53 5.93 -11.06
N SER A 277 3.51 5.74 -10.22
CA SER A 277 4.27 4.50 -10.07
C SER A 277 4.39 4.14 -8.60
N VAL A 278 4.60 2.87 -8.32
CA VAL A 278 5.00 2.39 -6.99
C VAL A 278 6.32 1.65 -7.08
N TYR A 279 7.11 1.76 -6.04
CA TYR A 279 8.22 0.85 -5.78
C TYR A 279 7.67 -0.32 -4.96
N VAL A 280 8.11 -1.51 -5.30
CA VAL A 280 7.73 -2.76 -4.61
C VAL A 280 8.97 -3.60 -4.42
N THR A 281 9.06 -4.29 -3.31
CA THR A 281 10.10 -5.30 -3.07
C THR A 281 9.56 -6.66 -3.49
N GLY A 282 10.37 -7.48 -4.11
CA GLY A 282 10.06 -8.84 -4.51
C GLY A 282 11.28 -9.75 -4.36
N ASN A 283 11.15 -11.03 -4.71
CA ASN A 283 12.27 -11.97 -4.60
C ASN A 283 13.48 -11.60 -5.47
N ALA A 284 13.26 -10.80 -6.53
CA ALA A 284 14.31 -10.30 -7.42
C ALA A 284 14.89 -8.94 -6.99
N GLY A 285 14.51 -8.44 -5.79
CA GLY A 285 14.87 -7.12 -5.30
C GLY A 285 13.80 -6.07 -5.56
N ILE A 286 14.18 -4.79 -5.56
CA ILE A 286 13.24 -3.69 -5.69
C ILE A 286 12.91 -3.41 -7.15
N GLY A 287 11.62 -3.33 -7.46
CA GLY A 287 11.09 -3.00 -8.77
C GLY A 287 10.22 -1.74 -8.76
N ARG A 288 10.15 -1.05 -9.89
CA ARG A 288 9.20 0.05 -10.13
C ARG A 288 8.08 -0.41 -11.03
N LEU A 289 6.85 -0.25 -10.58
CA LEU A 289 5.65 -0.59 -11.30
C LEU A 289 4.89 0.67 -11.71
N SER A 290 4.60 0.83 -13.01
CA SER A 290 3.72 1.89 -13.49
C SER A 290 2.26 1.55 -13.21
N LEU A 291 1.54 2.47 -12.59
CA LEU A 291 0.09 2.38 -12.35
C LEU A 291 -0.74 2.92 -13.53
N ALA A 292 -0.11 3.41 -14.60
CA ALA A 292 -0.80 4.01 -15.74
C ALA A 292 -1.93 3.14 -16.34
N PRO A 293 -1.85 1.80 -16.41
CA PRO A 293 -2.94 0.96 -16.90
C PRO A 293 -4.23 1.09 -16.09
N TRP A 294 -4.13 1.34 -14.78
CA TRP A 294 -5.29 1.45 -13.87
C TRP A 294 -5.75 2.90 -13.67
N LEU A 295 -4.83 3.88 -13.74
CA LEU A 295 -5.13 5.31 -13.54
C LEU A 295 -5.75 5.99 -14.78
N ARG A 296 -5.79 5.32 -15.93
CA ARG A 296 -6.51 5.83 -17.12
C ARG A 296 -8.00 5.57 -16.97
N PRO A 297 -8.86 6.54 -17.32
CA PRO A 297 -10.27 6.25 -17.45
C PRO A 297 -10.45 5.10 -18.46
N PRO A 298 -11.45 4.20 -18.28
CA PRO A 298 -11.75 3.19 -19.28
C PRO A 298 -11.96 3.89 -20.61
N ALA A 299 -11.36 3.37 -21.69
CA ALA A 299 -11.55 3.93 -23.03
C ALA A 299 -13.06 4.02 -23.29
N ALA A 300 -13.53 5.20 -23.69
CA ALA A 300 -14.92 5.37 -24.09
C ALA A 300 -15.27 4.29 -25.15
N ALA A 301 -16.37 3.59 -24.95
CA ALA A 301 -16.86 2.65 -25.95
C ALA A 301 -16.97 3.40 -27.29
N PRO A 302 -16.54 2.80 -28.42
CA PRO A 302 -16.68 3.45 -29.73
C PRO A 302 -18.13 3.83 -29.93
N ALA A 303 -18.36 5.10 -30.25
CA ALA A 303 -19.69 5.59 -30.65
C ALA A 303 -20.20 4.73 -31.81
N ARG A 304 -21.38 4.17 -31.69
CA ARG A 304 -22.04 3.39 -32.74
C ARG A 304 -22.65 4.32 -33.75
#